data_cb2e8f0b8dd6986368108c68f1c0d17c
#
_entry.id   cb2e8f0b8dd6986368108c68f1c0d17c
#
_cell.length_a   1.000
_cell.length_b   1.000
_cell.length_c   1.000
_cell.angle_alpha   90.00
_cell.angle_beta   90.00
_cell.angle_gamma   90.00
#
_symmetry.space_group_name_H-M   'P 1'
#
loop_
_entity.id
_entity.type
_entity.pdbx_description
1 polymer ?
#
loop_
_entity_poly.entity_id
_entity_poly.type
_entity_poly.pdbx_seq_one_letter_code
_entity_poly.pdbx_strand_id
1 'polypeptide(L)'
;MGKKVILAPGLDGCVSMYTEGEWKKLAERLGEGSMLRSDDRNFNRFIFGGAVETDIDTAGRILVPDFLKDRAVLGAKVSIIGVQNRAEIWNEKKWKEYKKSVESQADALAEKLGQIGVL
;
A
#
# COMPACT_ATOMS: atom_id res chain seq x y z
N MET A 1 16.60 -18.45 7.97
CA MET A 1 15.73 -18.40 6.76
C MET A 1 15.15 -17.02 6.59
N GLY A 2 15.31 -16.46 5.42
CA GLY A 2 14.76 -15.17 5.10
C GLY A 2 13.24 -15.21 5.00
N LYS A 3 12.60 -14.18 5.54
CA LYS A 3 11.18 -13.93 5.29
C LYS A 3 11.08 -13.07 4.04
N LYS A 4 9.97 -13.21 3.34
CA LYS A 4 9.68 -12.42 2.14
C LYS A 4 8.46 -11.56 2.38
N VAL A 5 8.48 -10.38 1.78
CA VAL A 5 7.34 -9.49 1.72
C VAL A 5 7.13 -9.06 0.28
N ILE A 6 5.94 -8.60 -0.04
CA ILE A 6 5.63 -8.06 -1.35
C ILE A 6 5.50 -6.55 -1.21
N LEU A 7 6.27 -5.82 -2.03
CA LEU A 7 6.16 -4.38 -2.15
C LEU A 7 5.38 -4.06 -3.41
N ALA A 8 4.45 -3.15 -3.31
CA ALA A 8 3.60 -2.76 -4.43
C ALA A 8 3.36 -1.25 -4.40
N PRO A 9 3.02 -0.64 -5.54
CA PRO A 9 2.62 0.77 -5.51
C PRO A 9 1.34 0.91 -4.70
N GLY A 10 1.37 1.79 -3.72
CA GLY A 10 0.22 2.07 -2.87
C GLY A 10 -0.62 3.22 -3.42
N LEU A 11 -1.86 3.29 -3.01
CA LEU A 11 -2.69 4.44 -3.30
C LEU A 11 -2.20 5.64 -2.50
N ASP A 12 -2.49 6.84 -3.00
CA ASP A 12 -2.05 8.11 -2.39
C ASP A 12 -0.53 8.31 -2.39
N GLY A 13 0.18 7.59 -3.27
CA GLY A 13 1.61 7.84 -3.48
C GLY A 13 2.55 7.21 -2.48
N CYS A 14 2.13 6.15 -1.79
CA CYS A 14 3.01 5.40 -0.90
C CYS A 14 3.47 4.08 -1.53
N VAL A 15 4.32 3.35 -0.82
CA VAL A 15 4.64 1.96 -1.13
C VAL A 15 3.88 1.09 -0.14
N SER A 16 3.09 0.14 -0.63
CA SER A 16 2.41 -0.83 0.22
C SER A 16 3.28 -2.07 0.40
N MET A 17 3.30 -2.59 1.62
CA MET A 17 4.05 -3.80 1.96
C MET A 17 3.11 -4.83 2.54
N TYR A 18 3.09 -6.01 1.91
CA TYR A 18 2.20 -7.10 2.29
C TYR A 18 3.01 -8.32 2.70
N THR A 19 2.47 -9.09 3.65
CA THR A 19 2.91 -10.47 3.82
C THR A 19 2.44 -11.30 2.63
N GLU A 20 3.04 -12.45 2.41
CA GLU A 20 2.62 -13.35 1.32
C GLU A 20 1.14 -13.73 1.47
N GLY A 21 0.69 -13.99 2.71
CA GLY A 21 -0.71 -14.35 2.98
C GLY A 21 -1.69 -13.23 2.66
N GLU A 22 -1.38 -12.01 3.07
CA GLU A 22 -2.25 -10.85 2.78
C GLU A 22 -2.25 -10.50 1.29
N TRP A 23 -1.11 -10.64 0.63
CA TRP A 23 -1.03 -10.43 -0.81
C TRP A 23 -1.89 -11.43 -1.57
N LYS A 24 -1.89 -12.69 -1.16
CA LYS A 24 -2.73 -13.71 -1.76
C LYS A 24 -4.21 -13.37 -1.62
N LYS A 25 -4.62 -12.90 -0.45
CA LYS A 25 -6.01 -12.47 -0.23
C LYS A 25 -6.40 -11.31 -1.15
N LEU A 26 -5.51 -10.34 -1.33
CA LEU A 26 -5.76 -9.23 -2.24
C LEU A 26 -5.87 -9.72 -3.69
N ALA A 27 -4.97 -10.60 -4.09
CA ALA A 27 -4.99 -11.17 -5.44
C ALA A 27 -6.30 -11.93 -5.72
N GLU A 28 -6.80 -12.68 -4.74
CA GLU A 28 -8.07 -13.39 -4.85
C GLU A 28 -9.25 -12.42 -5.03
N ARG A 29 -9.29 -11.35 -4.23
CA ARG A 29 -10.35 -10.33 -4.36
C ARG A 29 -10.32 -9.65 -5.71
N LEU A 30 -9.14 -9.26 -6.19
CA LEU A 30 -9.01 -8.60 -7.49
C LEU A 30 -9.30 -9.55 -8.64
N GLY A 31 -9.08 -10.85 -8.44
CA GLY A 31 -9.43 -11.88 -9.42
C GLY A 31 -10.93 -12.10 -9.58
N GLU A 32 -11.75 -11.63 -8.64
CA GLU A 32 -13.20 -11.69 -8.73
C GLU A 32 -13.79 -10.64 -9.69
N GLY A 33 -12.99 -9.65 -10.07
CA GLY A 33 -13.38 -8.63 -11.03
C GLY A 33 -13.46 -9.20 -12.46
N SER A 34 -13.92 -8.36 -13.37
CA SER A 34 -14.12 -8.74 -14.77
C SER A 34 -12.98 -8.24 -15.65
N MET A 35 -12.36 -9.12 -16.41
CA MET A 35 -11.39 -8.75 -17.45
C MET A 35 -11.99 -7.86 -18.53
N LEU A 36 -13.31 -7.87 -18.67
CA LEU A 36 -14.00 -7.07 -19.68
C LEU A 36 -14.16 -5.61 -19.26
N ARG A 37 -14.00 -5.31 -17.99
CA ARG A 37 -14.08 -3.94 -17.48
C ARG A 37 -12.69 -3.30 -17.50
N SER A 38 -12.60 -2.13 -18.11
CA SER A 38 -11.30 -1.44 -18.21
C SER A 38 -10.74 -1.03 -16.85
N ASP A 39 -11.60 -0.67 -15.91
CA ASP A 39 -11.16 -0.33 -14.54
C ASP A 39 -10.49 -1.52 -13.86
N ASP A 40 -11.06 -2.70 -13.97
CA ASP A 40 -10.48 -3.91 -13.40
C ASP A 40 -9.13 -4.23 -14.06
N ARG A 41 -9.06 -4.17 -15.39
CA ARG A 41 -7.82 -4.42 -16.12
C ARG A 41 -6.72 -3.42 -15.72
N ASN A 42 -7.07 -2.15 -15.67
CA ASN A 42 -6.09 -1.10 -15.40
C ASN A 42 -5.59 -1.14 -13.96
N PHE A 43 -6.46 -1.39 -13.00
CA PHE A 43 -6.04 -1.52 -11.61
C PHE A 43 -5.17 -2.75 -11.40
N ASN A 44 -5.52 -3.88 -12.01
CA ASN A 44 -4.69 -5.08 -11.94
C ASN A 44 -3.30 -4.83 -12.53
N ARG A 45 -3.20 -4.12 -13.65
CA ARG A 45 -1.91 -3.74 -14.24
C ARG A 45 -1.11 -2.85 -13.31
N PHE A 46 -1.77 -1.90 -12.68
CA PHE A 46 -1.12 -0.97 -11.73
C PHE A 46 -0.53 -1.73 -10.55
N ILE A 47 -1.34 -2.53 -9.87
CA ILE A 47 -0.92 -3.17 -8.62
C ILE A 47 0.02 -4.36 -8.87
N PHE A 48 -0.33 -5.27 -9.78
CA PHE A 48 0.48 -6.46 -10.04
C PHE A 48 1.68 -6.16 -10.93
N GLY A 49 1.54 -5.25 -11.87
CA GLY A 49 2.66 -4.85 -12.73
C GLY A 49 3.75 -4.09 -11.98
N GLY A 50 3.40 -3.47 -10.86
CA GLY A 50 4.34 -2.73 -10.01
C GLY A 50 4.80 -3.49 -8.78
N ALA A 51 4.35 -4.73 -8.59
CA ALA A 51 4.67 -5.50 -7.39
C ALA A 51 6.01 -6.21 -7.53
N VAL A 52 6.76 -6.28 -6.43
CA VAL A 52 8.00 -7.06 -6.34
C VAL A 52 8.04 -7.83 -5.04
N GLU A 53 8.61 -9.02 -5.10
CA GLU A 53 8.90 -9.81 -3.93
C GLU A 53 10.30 -9.43 -3.44
N THR A 54 10.45 -9.19 -2.15
CA THR A 54 11.75 -8.83 -1.57
C THR A 54 11.99 -9.59 -0.28
N ASP A 55 13.26 -9.88 -0.02
CA ASP A 55 13.67 -10.58 1.20
C ASP A 55 13.88 -9.59 2.34
N ILE A 56 13.53 -10.03 3.55
CA ILE A 56 13.92 -9.33 4.77
C ILE A 56 15.23 -9.97 5.22
N ASP A 57 16.30 -9.19 5.32
CA ASP A 57 17.58 -9.72 5.75
C ASP A 57 17.59 -10.02 7.27
N THR A 58 18.70 -10.59 7.75
CA THR A 58 18.84 -10.98 9.16
C THR A 58 18.83 -9.77 10.11
N ALA A 59 19.11 -8.58 9.61
CA ALA A 59 19.06 -7.34 10.38
C ALA A 59 17.69 -6.65 10.29
N GLY A 60 16.71 -7.28 9.62
CA GLY A 60 15.36 -6.73 9.46
C GLY A 60 15.25 -5.66 8.38
N ARG A 61 16.18 -5.62 7.42
CA ARG A 61 16.20 -4.63 6.34
C ARG A 61 15.61 -5.22 5.07
N ILE A 62 14.98 -4.35 4.28
CA ILE A 62 14.48 -4.69 2.94
C ILE A 62 15.05 -3.71 1.94
N LEU A 63 15.16 -4.15 0.69
CA LEU A 63 15.54 -3.30 -0.42
C LEU A 63 14.27 -2.87 -1.15
N VAL A 64 14.05 -1.56 -1.25
CA VAL A 64 12.96 -1.00 -2.03
C VAL A 64 13.50 -0.65 -3.42
N PRO A 65 12.95 -1.23 -4.50
CA PRO A 65 13.41 -0.93 -5.84
C PRO A 65 13.28 0.55 -6.19
N ASP A 66 14.17 1.03 -7.05
CA ASP A 66 14.21 2.45 -7.42
C ASP A 66 12.88 2.96 -7.96
N PHE A 67 12.18 2.18 -8.80
CA PHE A 67 10.92 2.64 -9.36
C PHE A 67 9.83 2.87 -8.31
N LEU A 68 9.82 2.09 -7.22
CA LEU A 68 8.90 2.32 -6.11
C LEU A 68 9.35 3.50 -5.24
N LYS A 69 10.66 3.63 -5.02
CA LYS A 69 11.22 4.77 -4.28
C LYS A 69 10.94 6.08 -5.01
N ASP A 70 11.13 6.11 -6.31
CA ASP A 70 10.91 7.30 -7.12
C ASP A 70 9.44 7.70 -7.13
N ARG A 71 8.55 6.73 -7.33
CA ARG A 71 7.12 7.00 -7.33
C ARG A 71 6.64 7.56 -6.00
N ALA A 72 7.10 7.01 -4.88
CA ALA A 72 6.73 7.45 -3.54
C ALA A 72 7.60 8.59 -3.01
N VAL A 73 8.59 9.01 -3.79
CA VAL A 73 9.54 10.08 -3.43
C VAL A 73 10.19 9.78 -2.07
N LEU A 74 10.62 8.53 -1.86
CA LEU A 74 11.25 8.13 -0.60
C LEU A 74 12.64 8.74 -0.50
N GLY A 75 12.91 9.41 0.61
CA GLY A 75 14.22 9.95 0.93
C GLY A 75 14.95 9.10 1.97
N ALA A 76 15.89 9.72 2.66
CA ALA A 76 16.68 9.06 3.70
C ALA A 76 15.84 8.65 4.91
N LYS A 77 14.77 9.39 5.17
CA LYS A 77 13.84 9.13 6.28
C LYS A 77 12.47 8.80 5.73
N VAL A 78 11.87 7.75 6.24
CA VAL A 78 10.53 7.32 5.84
C VAL A 78 9.68 7.11 7.09
N SER A 79 8.36 7.15 6.89
CA SER A 79 7.39 6.75 7.91
C SER A 79 6.79 5.42 7.50
N ILE A 80 6.70 4.48 8.43
CA ILE A 80 6.07 3.19 8.18
C ILE A 80 4.83 3.08 9.05
N ILE A 81 3.68 2.90 8.41
CA ILE A 81 2.38 2.89 9.05
C ILE A 81 1.73 1.52 8.87
N GLY A 82 1.34 0.88 9.95
CA GLY A 82 0.55 -0.34 9.89
C GLY A 82 -0.91 -0.02 9.63
N VAL A 83 -1.49 -0.61 8.59
CA VAL A 83 -2.88 -0.39 8.20
C VAL A 83 -3.56 -1.75 8.09
N GLN A 84 -3.89 -2.35 9.22
CA GLN A 84 -4.62 -3.60 9.34
C GLN A 84 -4.06 -4.76 8.51
N ASN A 85 -4.20 -4.73 7.19
CA ASN A 85 -3.82 -5.82 6.27
C ASN A 85 -2.50 -5.58 5.54
N ARG A 86 -1.86 -4.43 5.78
CA ARG A 86 -0.60 -4.06 5.14
C ARG A 86 0.14 -3.04 5.96
N ALA A 87 1.39 -2.82 5.63
CA ALA A 87 2.12 -1.64 6.07
C ALA A 87 2.29 -0.70 4.87
N GLU A 88 2.39 0.58 5.13
CA GLU A 88 2.63 1.59 4.10
C GLU A 88 3.92 2.32 4.41
N ILE A 89 4.74 2.53 3.38
CA ILE A 89 6.01 3.26 3.49
C ILE A 89 5.83 4.59 2.78
N TRP A 90 5.98 5.66 3.52
CA TRP A 90 5.75 7.02 3.06
C TRP A 90 7.00 7.86 3.16
N ASN A 91 7.16 8.80 2.25
CA ASN A 91 8.05 9.94 2.48
C ASN A 91 7.63 10.61 3.78
N GLU A 92 8.57 10.84 4.70
CA GLU A 92 8.27 11.34 6.04
C GLU A 92 7.50 12.67 6.02
N LYS A 93 7.93 13.61 5.20
CA LYS A 93 7.29 14.93 5.11
C LYS A 93 5.88 14.82 4.52
N LYS A 94 5.73 14.02 3.47
CA LYS A 94 4.41 13.80 2.84
C LYS A 94 3.45 13.12 3.79
N TRP A 95 3.92 12.18 4.59
CA TRP A 95 3.08 11.53 5.59
C TRP A 95 2.58 12.52 6.63
N LYS A 96 3.44 13.39 7.13
CA LYS A 96 3.04 14.40 8.11
C LYS A 96 1.95 15.31 7.57
N GLU A 97 2.09 15.77 6.33
CA GLU A 97 1.09 16.61 5.68
C GLU A 97 -0.22 15.86 5.45
N TYR A 98 -0.14 14.64 4.93
CA TYR A 98 -1.30 13.81 4.67
C TYR A 98 -2.06 13.46 5.94
N LYS A 99 -1.33 13.06 6.98
CA LYS A 99 -1.89 12.75 8.30
C LYS A 99 -2.68 13.92 8.87
N LYS A 100 -2.12 15.10 8.77
CA LYS A 100 -2.76 16.32 9.26
C LYS A 100 -4.08 16.58 8.53
N SER A 101 -4.10 16.42 7.21
CA SER A 101 -5.30 16.55 6.41
C SER A 101 -6.35 15.51 6.77
N VAL A 102 -5.95 14.25 6.95
CA VAL A 102 -6.88 13.17 7.33
C VAL A 102 -7.45 13.40 8.73
N GLU A 103 -6.62 13.82 9.67
CA GLU A 103 -7.09 14.11 11.04
C GLU A 103 -8.16 15.22 11.05
N SER A 104 -8.02 16.23 10.20
CA SER A 104 -9.00 17.30 10.11
C SER A 104 -10.34 16.85 9.52
N GLN A 105 -10.36 15.70 8.85
CA GLN A 105 -11.53 15.13 8.19
C GLN A 105 -12.07 13.87 8.87
N ALA A 106 -11.44 13.45 9.98
CA ALA A 106 -11.73 12.15 10.59
C ALA A 106 -13.21 11.96 10.94
N ASP A 107 -13.83 12.98 11.52
CA ASP A 107 -15.25 12.90 11.91
C ASP A 107 -16.15 12.75 10.68
N ALA A 108 -15.89 13.53 9.64
CA ALA A 108 -16.67 13.45 8.40
C ALA A 108 -16.48 12.10 7.70
N LEU A 109 -15.26 11.56 7.72
CA LEU A 109 -14.97 10.24 7.16
C LEU A 109 -15.72 9.14 7.92
N ALA A 110 -15.72 9.21 9.26
CA ALA A 110 -16.43 8.26 10.09
C ALA A 110 -17.94 8.30 9.80
N GLU A 111 -18.50 9.48 9.62
CA GLU A 111 -19.90 9.67 9.29
C GLU A 111 -20.25 9.04 7.93
N LYS A 112 -19.43 9.28 6.92
CA LYS A 112 -19.62 8.68 5.60
C LYS A 112 -19.57 7.15 5.65
N LEU A 113 -18.64 6.60 6.41
CA LEU A 113 -18.52 5.14 6.57
C LEU A 113 -19.71 4.57 7.33
N GLY A 114 -20.27 5.33 8.27
CA GLY A 114 -21.50 4.96 8.97
C GLY A 114 -22.69 4.91 8.01
N GLN A 115 -22.80 5.87 7.09
CA GLN A 115 -23.88 5.93 6.12
C GLN A 115 -23.90 4.75 5.16
N ILE A 116 -22.73 4.20 4.81
CA ILE A 116 -22.63 3.04 3.92
C ILE A 116 -22.53 1.72 4.67
N GLY A 117 -22.71 1.73 5.99
CA GLY A 117 -22.80 0.52 6.79
C GLY A 117 -21.46 -0.11 7.17
N VAL A 118 -20.33 0.60 7.01
CA VAL A 118 -19.00 0.09 7.37
C VAL A 118 -18.69 0.32 8.85
N LEU A 119 -19.20 1.41 9.39
CA LEU A 119 -19.05 1.75 10.81
C LEU A 119 -20.37 1.74 11.54
#